data_3e961b37f37ac95e7cae6a90a8427384
#
_entry.id   3e961b37f37ac95e7cae6a90a8427384
#
_cell.length_a   1.000
_cell.length_b   1.000
_cell.length_c   1.000
_cell.angle_alpha   90.00
_cell.angle_beta   90.00
_cell.angle_gamma   90.00
#
_symmetry.space_group_name_H-M   'P 1'
#
loop_
_entity.id
_entity.type
_entity.pdbx_description
1 polymer ?
#
loop_
_entity_poly.entity_id
_entity_poly.type
_entity_poly.pdbx_seq_one_letter_code
_entity_poly.pdbx_strand_id
1 'polypeptide(L)'
;IDFVFHAAALKQVPSCEFYPLEAVKTNIIGTENVLNASINNKIKKVICLSTDKAVYPINSMGISKAMMEKIAISKSLLKQNSTSICVTRYGNVMGSRGSVIPLFINQIINNKPITITDKSMTRFMMTMDDALDLVIEAFKRGKNGDLFVKKTPAADISTLVKSLSTIFKKKNLIKFIGIRHGEKLHETLLNREELSKARETKNYFIIKPDQRNLNYDKYFTEGIKSKKNKDYTSENTFRLNANQMQKLILKSKLI
;
A
#
# COMPACT_ATOMS: atom_id res chain seq x y z
N ILE A 1 -6.46 26.78 1.76
CA ILE A 1 -6.19 25.39 1.30
C ILE A 1 -7.52 24.64 1.31
N ASP A 2 -7.87 24.02 0.19
CA ASP A 2 -9.14 23.28 0.05
C ASP A 2 -8.95 21.76 0.14
N PHE A 3 -7.77 21.25 -0.27
CA PHE A 3 -7.46 19.83 -0.36
C PHE A 3 -6.12 19.54 0.28
N VAL A 4 -6.02 18.43 0.99
CA VAL A 4 -4.79 17.95 1.60
C VAL A 4 -4.51 16.53 1.12
N PHE A 5 -3.29 16.29 0.62
CA PHE A 5 -2.75 14.96 0.41
C PHE A 5 -1.69 14.69 1.48
N HIS A 6 -2.04 13.86 2.44
CA HIS A 6 -1.17 13.50 3.55
C HIS A 6 -0.35 12.25 3.21
N ALA A 7 0.86 12.48 2.69
CA ALA A 7 1.82 11.44 2.32
C ALA A 7 3.03 11.37 3.27
N ALA A 8 3.11 12.27 4.27
CA ALA A 8 4.22 12.28 5.22
C ALA A 8 4.20 11.01 6.08
N ALA A 9 5.29 10.25 6.05
CA ALA A 9 5.42 9.02 6.83
C ALA A 9 6.87 8.54 6.92
N LEU A 10 7.19 7.81 7.96
CA LEU A 10 8.33 6.91 8.00
C LEU A 10 7.92 5.60 7.31
N LYS A 11 8.62 5.23 6.22
CA LYS A 11 8.27 4.08 5.38
C LYS A 11 9.27 2.94 5.38
N GLN A 12 10.47 3.18 5.86
CA GLN A 12 11.54 2.16 5.86
C GLN A 12 11.32 1.18 7.00
N VAL A 13 11.11 -0.10 6.67
CA VAL A 13 10.88 -1.15 7.66
C VAL A 13 12.01 -1.21 8.69
N PRO A 14 13.31 -1.31 8.30
CA PRO A 14 14.38 -1.36 9.29
C PRO A 14 14.40 -0.16 10.24
N SER A 15 14.24 1.06 9.71
CA SER A 15 14.23 2.27 10.55
C SER A 15 13.10 2.28 11.56
N CYS A 16 11.91 1.80 11.17
CA CYS A 16 10.76 1.71 12.06
C CYS A 16 10.92 0.61 13.12
N GLU A 17 11.60 -0.50 12.79
CA GLU A 17 11.92 -1.55 13.75
C GLU A 17 12.91 -1.07 14.81
N PHE A 18 13.97 -0.33 14.41
CA PHE A 18 14.92 0.24 15.35
C PHE A 18 14.38 1.41 16.17
N TYR A 19 13.47 2.20 15.58
CA TYR A 19 12.90 3.40 16.22
C TYR A 19 11.37 3.40 16.16
N PRO A 20 10.69 2.44 16.81
CA PRO A 20 9.23 2.28 16.70
C PRO A 20 8.46 3.50 17.23
N LEU A 21 8.97 4.20 18.23
CA LEU A 21 8.36 5.43 18.74
C LEU A 21 8.35 6.55 17.71
N GLU A 22 9.36 6.65 16.85
CA GLU A 22 9.38 7.64 15.78
C GLU A 22 8.34 7.29 14.69
N ALA A 23 8.12 6.00 14.44
CA ALA A 23 7.01 5.57 13.58
C ALA A 23 5.64 5.91 14.19
N VAL A 24 5.47 5.76 15.50
CA VAL A 24 4.24 6.19 16.23
C VAL A 24 4.05 7.70 16.10
N LYS A 25 5.07 8.50 16.45
CA LYS A 25 5.00 9.96 16.39
C LYS A 25 4.66 10.48 14.99
N THR A 26 5.33 9.94 13.95
CA THR A 26 5.16 10.42 12.59
C THR A 26 3.91 9.85 11.92
N ASN A 27 3.74 8.52 11.93
CA ASN A 27 2.68 7.88 11.15
C ASN A 27 1.32 7.92 11.86
N ILE A 28 1.30 7.91 13.19
CA ILE A 28 0.06 7.87 13.99
C ILE A 28 -0.29 9.27 14.46
N ILE A 29 0.52 9.84 15.37
CA ILE A 29 0.25 11.16 15.97
C ILE A 29 0.32 12.26 14.92
N GLY A 30 1.32 12.20 14.02
CA GLY A 30 1.45 13.15 12.91
C GLY A 30 0.22 13.15 12.01
N THR A 31 -0.34 11.98 11.69
CA THR A 31 -1.59 11.90 10.92
C THR A 31 -2.76 12.49 11.72
N GLU A 32 -2.89 12.17 13.01
CA GLU A 32 -3.94 12.75 13.85
C GLU A 32 -3.86 14.28 13.87
N ASN A 33 -2.67 14.83 14.02
CA ASN A 33 -2.45 16.29 14.02
C ASN A 33 -2.87 16.94 12.68
N VAL A 34 -2.51 16.31 11.55
CA VAL A 34 -2.92 16.80 10.21
C VAL A 34 -4.43 16.73 10.06
N LEU A 35 -5.07 15.66 10.51
CA LEU A 35 -6.53 15.52 10.43
C LEU A 35 -7.25 16.53 11.34
N ASN A 36 -6.79 16.73 12.57
CA ASN A 36 -7.35 17.73 13.48
C ASN A 36 -7.21 19.15 12.89
N ALA A 37 -6.03 19.50 12.38
CA ALA A 37 -5.82 20.79 11.72
C ALA A 37 -6.73 20.95 10.49
N SER A 38 -6.90 19.91 9.70
CA SER A 38 -7.77 19.92 8.51
C SER A 38 -9.24 20.11 8.87
N ILE A 39 -9.72 19.43 9.90
CA ILE A 39 -11.09 19.55 10.41
C ILE A 39 -11.33 20.97 10.95
N ASN A 40 -10.42 21.48 11.79
CA ASN A 40 -10.53 22.81 12.40
C ASN A 40 -10.55 23.92 11.33
N ASN A 41 -9.81 23.75 10.23
CA ASN A 41 -9.77 24.68 9.12
C ASN A 41 -10.81 24.38 8.01
N LYS A 42 -11.75 23.45 8.24
CA LYS A 42 -12.85 23.11 7.32
C LYS A 42 -12.35 22.75 5.91
N ILE A 43 -11.23 22.01 5.82
CA ILE A 43 -10.68 21.53 4.55
C ILE A 43 -11.73 20.64 3.87
N LYS A 44 -11.96 20.84 2.58
CA LYS A 44 -12.99 20.10 1.83
C LYS A 44 -12.72 18.60 1.81
N LYS A 45 -11.47 18.21 1.56
CA LYS A 45 -11.10 16.79 1.51
C LYS A 45 -9.64 16.53 1.86
N VAL A 46 -9.40 15.46 2.63
CA VAL A 46 -8.08 14.94 2.98
C VAL A 46 -7.96 13.52 2.46
N ILE A 47 -6.84 13.21 1.78
CA ILE A 47 -6.47 11.84 1.42
C ILE A 47 -5.27 11.42 2.24
N CYS A 48 -5.40 10.38 3.04
CA CYS A 48 -4.31 9.78 3.81
C CYS A 48 -3.72 8.59 3.04
N LEU A 49 -2.39 8.58 2.89
CA LEU A 49 -1.69 7.55 2.16
C LEU A 49 -1.35 6.36 3.05
N SER A 50 -1.76 5.15 2.65
CA SER A 50 -1.45 3.89 3.31
C SER A 50 -0.71 2.91 2.39
N THR A 51 -0.57 1.66 2.79
CA THR A 51 0.27 0.63 2.15
C THR A 51 -0.32 -0.76 2.34
N ASP A 52 0.04 -1.70 1.46
CA ASP A 52 -0.20 -3.15 1.60
C ASP A 52 0.31 -3.72 2.94
N LYS A 53 1.36 -3.11 3.50
CA LYS A 53 1.95 -3.55 4.77
C LYS A 53 1.09 -3.26 6.00
N ALA A 54 0.05 -2.42 5.85
CA ALA A 54 -0.97 -2.18 6.87
C ALA A 54 -1.94 -3.36 7.03
N VAL A 55 -2.03 -4.26 6.05
CA VAL A 55 -2.89 -5.46 6.11
C VAL A 55 -2.08 -6.62 6.67
N TYR A 56 -2.57 -7.25 7.75
CA TYR A 56 -1.83 -8.27 8.51
C TYR A 56 -0.39 -7.83 8.82
N PRO A 57 -0.20 -6.70 9.52
CA PRO A 57 1.12 -6.12 9.72
C PRO A 57 2.02 -7.01 10.58
N ILE A 58 3.26 -7.22 10.13
CA ILE A 58 4.28 -8.02 10.84
C ILE A 58 5.50 -7.19 11.24
N ASN A 59 5.45 -5.88 11.03
CA ASN A 59 6.54 -4.96 11.37
C ASN A 59 5.97 -3.62 11.86
N SER A 60 6.79 -2.84 12.59
CA SER A 60 6.40 -1.58 13.21
C SER A 60 5.88 -0.54 12.20
N MET A 61 6.45 -0.50 10.99
CA MET A 61 5.97 0.38 9.95
C MET A 61 4.54 0.01 9.52
N GLY A 62 4.27 -1.27 9.26
CA GLY A 62 2.94 -1.76 8.91
C GLY A 62 1.93 -1.55 10.03
N ILE A 63 2.31 -1.83 11.30
CA ILE A 63 1.47 -1.61 12.48
C ILE A 63 1.09 -0.14 12.61
N SER A 64 2.06 0.78 12.49
CA SER A 64 1.80 2.23 12.57
C SER A 64 0.88 2.71 11.44
N LYS A 65 1.03 2.17 10.23
CA LYS A 65 0.15 2.51 9.10
C LYS A 65 -1.25 1.91 9.25
N ALA A 66 -1.38 0.70 9.81
CA ALA A 66 -2.68 0.11 10.13
C ALA A 66 -3.45 0.96 11.16
N MET A 67 -2.75 1.42 12.22
CA MET A 67 -3.36 2.32 13.22
C MET A 67 -3.72 3.68 12.61
N MET A 68 -2.88 4.23 11.75
CA MET A 68 -3.16 5.46 11.00
C MET A 68 -4.46 5.35 10.19
N GLU A 69 -4.71 4.22 9.51
CA GLU A 69 -5.97 3.99 8.79
C GLU A 69 -7.17 4.02 9.74
N LYS A 70 -7.05 3.37 10.91
CA LYS A 70 -8.13 3.36 11.91
C LYS A 70 -8.43 4.76 12.43
N ILE A 71 -7.40 5.57 12.68
CA ILE A 71 -7.56 6.97 13.11
C ILE A 71 -8.26 7.79 12.02
N ALA A 72 -7.81 7.67 10.77
CA ALA A 72 -8.41 8.41 9.65
C ALA A 72 -9.90 8.05 9.48
N ILE A 73 -10.25 6.77 9.55
CA ILE A 73 -11.63 6.31 9.47
C ILE A 73 -12.44 6.80 10.68
N SER A 74 -11.90 6.67 11.89
CA SER A 74 -12.58 7.16 13.11
C SER A 74 -12.88 8.67 13.04
N LYS A 75 -11.91 9.49 12.61
CA LYS A 75 -12.11 10.94 12.43
C LYS A 75 -13.16 11.26 11.36
N SER A 76 -13.27 10.42 10.32
CA SER A 76 -14.31 10.60 9.30
C SER A 76 -15.73 10.40 9.83
N LEU A 77 -15.90 9.62 10.89
CA LEU A 77 -17.21 9.31 11.48
C LEU A 77 -17.70 10.34 12.50
N LEU A 78 -16.89 11.36 12.83
CA LEU A 78 -17.31 12.41 13.77
C LEU A 78 -18.46 13.23 13.18
N LYS A 79 -19.59 13.32 13.91
CA LYS A 79 -20.83 13.97 13.44
C LYS A 79 -20.66 15.45 13.06
N GLN A 80 -19.74 16.16 13.70
CA GLN A 80 -19.50 17.59 13.47
C GLN A 80 -18.46 17.86 12.37
N ASN A 81 -17.94 16.82 11.71
CA ASN A 81 -16.88 16.94 10.73
C ASN A 81 -17.45 17.24 9.33
N SER A 82 -17.17 18.43 8.81
CA SER A 82 -17.48 18.82 7.42
C SER A 82 -16.40 18.39 6.42
N THR A 83 -15.22 17.98 6.90
CA THR A 83 -14.08 17.55 6.08
C THR A 83 -14.27 16.10 5.65
N SER A 84 -14.24 15.84 4.36
CA SER A 84 -14.24 14.47 3.84
C SER A 84 -12.85 13.84 3.96
N ILE A 85 -12.72 12.75 4.69
CA ILE A 85 -11.46 12.04 4.92
C ILE A 85 -11.52 10.70 4.18
N CYS A 86 -10.54 10.41 3.30
CA CYS A 86 -10.40 9.14 2.63
C CYS A 86 -9.00 8.57 2.82
N VAL A 87 -8.88 7.27 2.67
CA VAL A 87 -7.59 6.56 2.71
C VAL A 87 -7.33 5.93 1.36
N THR A 88 -6.08 5.95 0.89
CA THR A 88 -5.63 5.19 -0.27
C THR A 88 -4.60 4.17 0.16
N ARG A 89 -4.77 2.91 -0.25
CA ARG A 89 -3.86 1.82 0.04
C ARG A 89 -3.33 1.25 -1.25
N TYR A 90 -2.01 1.17 -1.40
CA TYR A 90 -1.37 0.59 -2.56
C TYR A 90 -0.12 -0.23 -2.21
N GLY A 91 0.31 -1.06 -3.16
CA GLY A 91 1.47 -1.92 -3.04
C GLY A 91 2.78 -1.20 -3.31
N ASN A 92 3.76 -1.94 -3.80
CA ASN A 92 5.07 -1.38 -4.11
C ASN A 92 5.01 -0.46 -5.33
N VAL A 93 5.38 0.80 -5.15
CA VAL A 93 5.61 1.73 -6.25
C VAL A 93 7.02 1.51 -6.78
N MET A 94 7.12 1.14 -8.06
CA MET A 94 8.39 0.84 -8.73
C MET A 94 9.29 2.08 -8.72
N GLY A 95 10.59 1.86 -8.51
CA GLY A 95 11.58 2.94 -8.48
C GLY A 95 11.56 3.84 -7.26
N SER A 96 10.68 3.61 -6.29
CA SER A 96 10.66 4.39 -5.06
C SER A 96 11.98 4.25 -4.28
N ARG A 97 12.41 5.33 -3.60
CA ARG A 97 13.68 5.37 -2.86
C ARG A 97 13.79 4.19 -1.89
N GLY A 98 14.93 3.48 -1.96
CA GLY A 98 15.22 2.31 -1.14
C GLY A 98 14.46 1.04 -1.55
N SER A 99 13.83 1.01 -2.74
CA SER A 99 13.14 -0.17 -3.26
C SER A 99 14.09 -1.10 -4.03
N VAL A 100 13.60 -2.33 -4.28
CA VAL A 100 14.40 -3.42 -4.87
C VAL A 100 14.86 -3.14 -6.31
N ILE A 101 14.08 -2.40 -7.12
CA ILE A 101 14.43 -2.13 -8.52
C ILE A 101 15.70 -1.28 -8.64
N PRO A 102 15.82 -0.11 -7.99
CA PRO A 102 17.08 0.64 -7.96
C PRO A 102 18.28 -0.15 -7.45
N LEU A 103 18.07 -1.00 -6.43
CA LEU A 103 19.11 -1.88 -5.90
C LEU A 103 19.61 -2.85 -6.98
N PHE A 104 18.70 -3.54 -7.67
CA PHE A 104 19.06 -4.50 -8.71
C PHE A 104 19.72 -3.81 -9.91
N ILE A 105 19.22 -2.65 -10.34
CA ILE A 105 19.85 -1.85 -11.40
C ILE A 105 21.30 -1.51 -11.02
N ASN A 106 21.53 -1.02 -9.80
CA ASN A 106 22.86 -0.71 -9.32
C ASN A 106 23.78 -1.94 -9.31
N GLN A 107 23.29 -3.09 -8.86
CA GLN A 107 24.03 -4.34 -8.87
C GLN A 107 24.37 -4.79 -10.30
N ILE A 108 23.42 -4.68 -11.24
CA ILE A 108 23.61 -5.06 -12.64
C ILE A 108 24.66 -4.15 -13.32
N ILE A 109 24.53 -2.84 -13.18
CA ILE A 109 25.45 -1.87 -13.80
C ILE A 109 26.88 -2.12 -13.32
N ASN A 110 27.06 -2.33 -12.02
CA ASN A 110 28.36 -2.53 -11.39
C ASN A 110 28.87 -3.98 -11.43
N ASN A 111 28.25 -4.87 -12.23
CA ASN A 111 28.59 -6.28 -12.37
C ASN A 111 28.67 -7.04 -11.03
N LYS A 112 27.89 -6.60 -10.03
CA LYS A 112 27.80 -7.25 -8.72
C LYS A 112 26.76 -8.38 -8.75
N PRO A 113 26.87 -9.39 -7.87
CA PRO A 113 25.80 -10.38 -7.70
C PRO A 113 24.47 -9.71 -7.35
N ILE A 114 23.37 -10.17 -7.96
CA ILE A 114 22.02 -9.72 -7.62
C ILE A 114 21.60 -10.48 -6.37
N THR A 115 21.35 -9.74 -5.29
CA THR A 115 20.94 -10.32 -4.00
C THR A 115 19.43 -10.42 -3.91
N ILE A 116 18.90 -11.64 -3.83
CA ILE A 116 17.47 -11.89 -3.68
C ILE A 116 17.19 -12.65 -2.37
N THR A 117 16.07 -12.32 -1.74
CA THR A 117 15.65 -12.94 -0.47
C THR A 117 15.10 -14.34 -0.70
N ASP A 118 14.09 -14.45 -1.54
CA ASP A 118 13.47 -15.69 -1.96
C ASP A 118 12.95 -15.57 -3.39
N LYS A 119 13.13 -16.62 -4.21
CA LYS A 119 12.69 -16.59 -5.62
C LYS A 119 11.18 -16.61 -5.79
N SER A 120 10.44 -17.17 -4.85
CA SER A 120 8.98 -17.26 -4.87
C SER A 120 8.29 -16.02 -4.32
N MET A 121 9.06 -15.14 -3.66
CA MET A 121 8.53 -13.90 -3.10
C MET A 121 7.86 -13.04 -4.18
N THR A 122 6.67 -12.55 -3.89
CA THR A 122 5.91 -11.72 -4.83
C THR A 122 5.67 -10.31 -4.30
N ARG A 123 5.60 -9.37 -5.20
CA ARG A 123 5.28 -7.97 -4.90
C ARG A 123 4.28 -7.43 -5.91
N PHE A 124 3.35 -6.60 -5.45
CA PHE A 124 2.55 -5.78 -6.36
C PHE A 124 3.47 -4.83 -7.13
N MET A 125 3.19 -4.64 -8.43
CA MET A 125 3.99 -3.80 -9.32
C MET A 125 3.15 -2.64 -9.82
N MET A 126 3.41 -1.45 -9.30
CA MET A 126 2.66 -0.24 -9.54
C MET A 126 3.59 0.86 -10.06
N THR A 127 3.19 1.58 -11.10
CA THR A 127 3.91 2.77 -11.56
C THR A 127 3.59 3.97 -10.66
N MET A 128 4.39 5.04 -10.77
CA MET A 128 4.07 6.29 -10.09
C MET A 128 2.75 6.89 -10.62
N ASP A 129 2.51 6.81 -11.93
CA ASP A 129 1.25 7.27 -12.54
C ASP A 129 0.05 6.53 -11.96
N ASP A 130 0.16 5.20 -11.79
CA ASP A 130 -0.90 4.40 -11.13
C ASP A 130 -1.18 4.84 -9.70
N ALA A 131 -0.14 5.21 -8.95
CA ALA A 131 -0.27 5.70 -7.59
C ALA A 131 -0.94 7.07 -7.55
N LEU A 132 -0.55 7.97 -8.45
CA LEU A 132 -1.18 9.29 -8.60
C LEU A 132 -2.65 9.17 -9.04
N ASP A 133 -2.95 8.31 -10.01
CA ASP A 133 -4.33 8.06 -10.45
C ASP A 133 -5.22 7.59 -9.30
N LEU A 134 -4.71 6.74 -8.42
CA LEU A 134 -5.45 6.27 -7.24
C LEU A 134 -5.80 7.44 -6.31
N VAL A 135 -4.85 8.34 -6.05
CA VAL A 135 -5.06 9.53 -5.20
C VAL A 135 -6.06 10.48 -5.85
N ILE A 136 -5.90 10.75 -7.15
CA ILE A 136 -6.81 11.62 -7.92
C ILE A 136 -8.23 11.03 -7.95
N GLU A 137 -8.37 9.72 -8.14
CA GLU A 137 -9.67 9.05 -8.08
C GLU A 137 -10.33 9.19 -6.71
N ALA A 138 -9.55 9.04 -5.62
CA ALA A 138 -10.05 9.24 -4.27
C ALA A 138 -10.46 10.71 -4.03
N PHE A 139 -9.73 11.70 -4.55
CA PHE A 139 -10.15 13.10 -4.50
C PHE A 139 -11.46 13.34 -5.26
N LYS A 140 -11.59 12.79 -6.46
CA LYS A 140 -12.76 13.03 -7.33
C LYS A 140 -14.02 12.31 -6.82
N ARG A 141 -13.91 11.04 -6.42
CA ARG A 141 -15.05 10.15 -6.16
C ARG A 141 -15.17 9.62 -4.75
N GLY A 142 -14.13 9.81 -3.92
CA GLY A 142 -14.13 9.32 -2.54
C GLY A 142 -15.21 9.99 -1.71
N LYS A 143 -15.95 9.20 -0.98
CA LYS A 143 -16.87 9.63 0.06
C LYS A 143 -16.18 9.55 1.41
N ASN A 144 -16.70 10.29 2.37
CA ASN A 144 -16.12 10.33 3.72
C ASN A 144 -16.00 8.92 4.33
N GLY A 145 -14.80 8.59 4.79
CA GLY A 145 -14.45 7.28 5.35
C GLY A 145 -14.08 6.19 4.33
N ASP A 146 -14.17 6.46 3.02
CA ASP A 146 -13.83 5.47 2.01
C ASP A 146 -12.33 5.14 2.03
N LEU A 147 -12.02 3.84 1.92
CA LEU A 147 -10.68 3.35 1.67
C LEU A 147 -10.60 2.81 0.24
N PHE A 148 -9.70 3.39 -0.56
CA PHE A 148 -9.48 3.03 -1.96
C PHE A 148 -8.28 2.13 -2.13
N VAL A 149 -8.43 1.07 -2.90
CA VAL A 149 -7.36 0.14 -3.28
C VAL A 149 -7.36 -0.03 -4.79
N LYS A 150 -6.21 0.24 -5.45
CA LYS A 150 -6.08 0.00 -6.90
C LYS A 150 -5.82 -1.48 -7.16
N LYS A 151 -6.54 -2.05 -8.12
CA LYS A 151 -6.23 -3.38 -8.64
C LYS A 151 -4.89 -3.32 -9.36
N THR A 152 -3.93 -4.09 -8.89
CA THR A 152 -2.54 -3.99 -9.32
C THR A 152 -2.00 -5.37 -9.67
N PRO A 153 -1.29 -5.52 -10.80
CA PRO A 153 -0.61 -6.77 -11.11
C PRO A 153 0.56 -7.00 -10.15
N ALA A 154 1.03 -8.23 -10.09
CA ALA A 154 2.20 -8.60 -9.32
C ALA A 154 3.25 -9.34 -10.16
N ALA A 155 4.48 -9.38 -9.66
CA ALA A 155 5.53 -10.24 -10.20
C ALA A 155 6.29 -10.91 -9.05
N ASP A 156 6.85 -12.08 -9.31
CA ASP A 156 7.87 -12.65 -8.46
C ASP A 156 9.23 -11.99 -8.71
N ILE A 157 10.10 -12.12 -7.72
CA ILE A 157 11.44 -11.51 -7.77
C ILE A 157 12.27 -12.08 -8.91
N SER A 158 12.10 -13.36 -9.26
CA SER A 158 12.80 -14.00 -10.37
C SER A 158 12.42 -13.39 -11.72
N THR A 159 11.13 -13.13 -11.94
CA THR A 159 10.62 -12.45 -13.13
C THR A 159 11.18 -11.02 -13.24
N LEU A 160 11.25 -10.30 -12.12
CA LEU A 160 11.84 -8.95 -12.07
C LEU A 160 13.33 -8.98 -12.46
N VAL A 161 14.11 -9.88 -11.85
CA VAL A 161 15.54 -10.05 -12.16
C VAL A 161 15.74 -10.39 -13.64
N LYS A 162 15.00 -11.38 -14.17
CA LYS A 162 15.06 -11.78 -15.57
C LYS A 162 14.76 -10.60 -16.49
N SER A 163 13.75 -9.80 -16.18
CA SER A 163 13.36 -8.63 -16.97
C SER A 163 14.45 -7.56 -17.00
N LEU A 164 15.04 -7.24 -15.86
CA LEU A 164 16.15 -6.28 -15.78
C LEU A 164 17.40 -6.80 -16.50
N SER A 165 17.78 -8.06 -16.30
CA SER A 165 18.92 -8.68 -17.00
C SER A 165 18.76 -8.61 -18.51
N THR A 166 17.55 -8.80 -19.03
CA THR A 166 17.27 -8.68 -20.47
C THR A 166 17.38 -7.24 -20.94
N ILE A 167 16.84 -6.26 -20.20
CA ILE A 167 16.91 -4.84 -20.56
C ILE A 167 18.38 -4.36 -20.62
N PHE A 168 19.18 -4.71 -19.63
CA PHE A 168 20.60 -4.33 -19.55
C PHE A 168 21.53 -5.23 -20.37
N LYS A 169 21.01 -6.29 -20.99
CA LYS A 169 21.81 -7.30 -21.73
C LYS A 169 22.97 -7.87 -20.91
N LYS A 170 22.76 -8.06 -19.61
CA LYS A 170 23.76 -8.57 -18.66
C LYS A 170 23.24 -9.80 -17.93
N LYS A 171 24.15 -10.74 -17.65
CA LYS A 171 23.90 -11.91 -16.79
C LYS A 171 24.75 -11.77 -15.53
N ASN A 172 24.13 -11.44 -14.42
CA ASN A 172 24.80 -11.37 -13.13
C ASN A 172 24.55 -12.66 -12.34
N LEU A 173 25.51 -13.03 -11.49
CA LEU A 173 25.31 -14.09 -10.51
C LEU A 173 24.16 -13.73 -9.57
N ILE A 174 23.31 -14.68 -9.26
CA ILE A 174 22.23 -14.51 -8.27
C ILE A 174 22.72 -15.09 -6.93
N LYS A 175 22.65 -14.28 -5.88
CA LYS A 175 22.96 -14.69 -4.52
C LYS A 175 21.68 -14.67 -3.68
N PHE A 176 21.32 -15.83 -3.10
CA PHE A 176 20.22 -15.92 -2.14
C PHE A 176 20.69 -15.49 -0.76
N ILE A 177 19.95 -14.58 -0.12
CA ILE A 177 20.29 -14.03 1.20
C ILE A 177 19.29 -14.39 2.30
N GLY A 178 18.20 -15.08 1.96
CA GLY A 178 17.13 -15.43 2.89
C GLY A 178 16.15 -14.28 3.15
N ILE A 179 15.01 -14.60 3.77
CA ILE A 179 13.97 -13.64 4.12
C ILE A 179 14.45 -12.76 5.27
N ARG A 180 14.25 -11.45 5.18
CA ARG A 180 14.66 -10.49 6.21
C ARG A 180 13.61 -10.39 7.31
N HIS A 181 14.00 -9.93 8.49
CA HIS A 181 13.07 -9.63 9.57
C HIS A 181 11.98 -8.64 9.10
N GLY A 182 10.74 -8.93 9.44
CA GLY A 182 9.60 -8.07 9.07
C GLY A 182 9.22 -8.05 7.58
N GLU A 183 9.73 -9.00 6.78
CA GLU A 183 9.45 -9.11 5.34
C GLU A 183 8.51 -10.29 5.06
N LYS A 184 7.38 -10.03 4.40
CA LYS A 184 6.41 -11.06 3.99
C LYS A 184 6.85 -11.73 2.70
N LEU A 185 6.51 -13.01 2.54
CA LEU A 185 6.67 -13.72 1.26
C LEU A 185 5.74 -13.13 0.19
N HIS A 186 4.48 -12.91 0.55
CA HIS A 186 3.46 -12.29 -0.29
C HIS A 186 2.83 -11.11 0.43
N GLU A 187 2.54 -10.02 -0.28
CA GLU A 187 1.85 -8.86 0.27
C GLU A 187 0.35 -8.96 0.09
N THR A 188 -0.40 -8.37 1.00
CA THR A 188 -1.87 -8.36 0.98
C THR A 188 -2.38 -6.92 0.87
N LEU A 189 -3.24 -6.64 -0.10
CA LEU A 189 -3.89 -5.33 -0.24
C LEU A 189 -5.27 -5.29 0.42
N LEU A 190 -6.00 -6.41 0.43
CA LEU A 190 -7.27 -6.56 1.13
C LEU A 190 -7.33 -7.91 1.83
N ASN A 191 -7.73 -7.92 3.08
CA ASN A 191 -8.08 -9.15 3.75
C ASN A 191 -9.47 -9.63 3.29
N ARG A 192 -9.80 -10.89 3.58
CA ARG A 192 -11.07 -11.53 3.17
C ARG A 192 -12.31 -10.76 3.65
N GLU A 193 -12.25 -10.18 4.85
CA GLU A 193 -13.35 -9.40 5.41
C GLU A 193 -13.55 -8.10 4.63
N GLU A 194 -12.48 -7.33 4.40
CA GLU A 194 -12.50 -6.12 3.61
C GLU A 194 -12.98 -6.42 2.18
N LEU A 195 -12.47 -7.49 1.56
CA LEU A 195 -12.85 -7.87 0.20
C LEU A 195 -14.33 -8.25 0.09
N SER A 196 -14.89 -8.89 1.13
CA SER A 196 -16.33 -9.24 1.16
C SER A 196 -17.26 -8.03 1.20
N LYS A 197 -16.81 -6.93 1.80
CA LYS A 197 -17.53 -5.65 1.94
C LYS A 197 -17.20 -4.65 0.82
N ALA A 198 -16.12 -4.90 0.06
CA ALA A 198 -15.66 -3.99 -0.95
C ALA A 198 -16.65 -3.84 -2.11
N ARG A 199 -16.91 -2.59 -2.51
CA ARG A 199 -17.49 -2.31 -3.82
C ARG A 199 -16.37 -2.43 -4.87
N GLU A 200 -16.55 -3.37 -5.76
CA GLU A 200 -15.61 -3.63 -6.84
C GLU A 200 -15.99 -2.79 -8.08
N THR A 201 -14.99 -2.13 -8.66
CA THR A 201 -15.06 -1.45 -9.95
C THR A 201 -14.05 -2.07 -10.92
N LYS A 202 -14.00 -1.58 -12.17
CA LYS A 202 -13.02 -2.08 -13.15
C LYS A 202 -11.57 -2.01 -12.60
N ASN A 203 -11.19 -0.90 -11.98
CA ASN A 203 -9.81 -0.62 -11.62
C ASN A 203 -9.57 -0.56 -10.10
N TYR A 204 -10.62 -0.51 -9.28
CA TYR A 204 -10.50 -0.24 -7.84
C TYR A 204 -11.41 -1.13 -7.01
N PHE A 205 -10.98 -1.38 -5.78
CA PHE A 205 -11.84 -1.78 -4.68
C PHE A 205 -12.05 -0.58 -3.77
N ILE A 206 -13.27 -0.37 -3.29
CA ILE A 206 -13.65 0.72 -2.40
C ILE A 206 -14.33 0.11 -1.19
N ILE A 207 -13.72 0.27 -0.03
CA ILE A 207 -14.23 -0.23 1.25
C ILE A 207 -14.85 0.95 1.98
N LYS A 208 -16.12 0.81 2.36
CA LYS A 208 -16.82 1.80 3.16
C LYS A 208 -16.50 1.62 4.64
N PRO A 209 -16.52 2.71 5.43
CA PRO A 209 -16.38 2.61 6.87
C PRO A 209 -17.55 1.81 7.47
N ASP A 210 -17.30 1.18 8.60
CA ASP A 210 -18.37 0.63 9.41
C ASP A 210 -19.11 1.79 10.09
N GLN A 211 -20.37 1.98 9.72
CA GLN A 211 -21.20 3.06 10.23
C GLN A 211 -22.01 2.66 11.48
N ARG A 212 -21.85 1.45 11.98
CA ARG A 212 -22.46 1.04 13.22
C ARG A 212 -21.93 1.93 14.35
N ASN A 213 -22.84 2.50 15.12
CA ASN A 213 -22.48 3.25 16.31
C ASN A 213 -22.04 2.30 17.44
N LEU A 214 -21.53 2.86 18.55
CA LEU A 214 -21.12 2.09 19.74
C LEU A 214 -22.31 1.43 20.48
N ASN A 215 -23.41 1.13 19.79
CA ASN A 215 -24.47 0.32 20.33
C ASN A 215 -24.03 -1.16 20.29
N TYR A 216 -23.63 -1.67 21.45
CA TYR A 216 -23.16 -3.03 21.60
C TYR A 216 -24.22 -4.08 21.20
N ASP A 217 -25.51 -3.79 21.34
CA ASP A 217 -26.57 -4.70 20.91
C ASP A 217 -26.52 -4.97 19.42
N LYS A 218 -26.32 -3.92 18.61
CA LYS A 218 -26.13 -4.06 17.17
C LYS A 218 -24.81 -4.75 16.81
N TYR A 219 -23.77 -4.57 17.60
CA TYR A 219 -22.49 -5.25 17.40
C TYR A 219 -22.67 -6.78 17.48
N PHE A 220 -23.50 -7.26 18.37
CA PHE A 220 -23.75 -8.70 18.56
C PHE A 220 -24.85 -9.27 17.63
N THR A 221 -25.74 -8.43 17.11
CA THR A 221 -26.92 -8.88 16.34
C THR A 221 -26.81 -8.61 14.82
N GLU A 222 -26.01 -7.64 14.41
CA GLU A 222 -25.85 -7.25 13.00
C GLU A 222 -24.46 -7.64 12.48
N GLY A 223 -24.41 -8.64 11.60
CA GLY A 223 -23.19 -9.08 10.90
C GLY A 223 -23.35 -8.95 9.39
N ILE A 224 -22.25 -9.00 8.67
CA ILE A 224 -22.23 -9.04 7.22
C ILE A 224 -21.87 -10.44 6.77
N LYS A 225 -22.71 -11.07 5.94
CA LYS A 225 -22.39 -12.37 5.34
C LYS A 225 -21.17 -12.22 4.43
N SER A 226 -20.11 -12.95 4.72
CA SER A 226 -18.93 -12.99 3.89
C SER A 226 -19.25 -13.67 2.55
N LYS A 227 -19.03 -12.95 1.44
CA LYS A 227 -19.25 -13.46 0.07
C LYS A 227 -17.96 -14.02 -0.57
N LYS A 228 -16.79 -13.68 -0.04
CA LYS A 228 -15.47 -14.07 -0.57
C LYS A 228 -14.60 -14.61 0.55
N ASN A 229 -14.03 -15.79 0.36
CA ASN A 229 -13.24 -16.48 1.39
C ASN A 229 -11.72 -16.33 1.20
N LYS A 230 -11.28 -15.47 0.27
CA LYS A 230 -9.85 -15.30 -0.05
C LYS A 230 -9.44 -13.84 0.13
N ASP A 231 -8.20 -13.64 0.53
CA ASP A 231 -7.56 -12.33 0.56
C ASP A 231 -7.19 -11.88 -0.86
N TYR A 232 -7.01 -10.59 -1.10
CA TYR A 232 -6.43 -10.07 -2.33
C TYR A 232 -4.93 -9.83 -2.11
N THR A 233 -4.12 -10.71 -2.66
CA THR A 233 -2.68 -10.79 -2.41
C THR A 233 -1.86 -10.64 -3.68
N SER A 234 -0.57 -10.34 -3.54
CA SER A 234 0.39 -10.34 -4.64
C SER A 234 0.64 -11.76 -5.22
N GLU A 235 0.22 -12.80 -4.51
CA GLU A 235 0.28 -14.18 -4.99
C GLU A 235 -0.86 -14.50 -5.96
N ASN A 236 -2.10 -14.07 -5.66
CA ASN A 236 -3.31 -14.49 -6.38
C ASN A 236 -3.88 -13.43 -7.35
N THR A 237 -3.25 -12.27 -7.47
CA THR A 237 -3.58 -11.28 -8.49
C THR A 237 -2.99 -11.65 -9.87
N PHE A 238 -3.32 -10.89 -10.90
CA PHE A 238 -2.72 -11.07 -12.23
C PHE A 238 -1.19 -10.98 -12.17
N ARG A 239 -0.52 -12.04 -12.63
CA ARG A 239 0.94 -12.18 -12.59
C ARG A 239 1.55 -11.74 -13.91
N LEU A 240 2.48 -10.80 -13.85
CA LEU A 240 3.24 -10.36 -15.01
C LEU A 240 4.27 -11.42 -15.41
N ASN A 241 4.33 -11.73 -16.69
CA ASN A 241 5.47 -12.46 -17.26
C ASN A 241 6.65 -11.50 -17.55
N ALA A 242 7.81 -12.05 -17.92
CA ALA A 242 9.03 -11.26 -18.13
C ALA A 242 8.84 -10.16 -19.17
N ASN A 243 8.16 -10.42 -20.28
CA ASN A 243 7.95 -9.42 -21.35
C ASN A 243 7.01 -8.31 -20.89
N GLN A 244 5.95 -8.64 -20.14
CA GLN A 244 5.04 -7.64 -19.56
C GLN A 244 5.75 -6.79 -18.52
N MET A 245 6.60 -7.41 -17.68
CA MET A 245 7.39 -6.71 -16.68
C MET A 245 8.41 -5.76 -17.32
N GLN A 246 9.09 -6.17 -18.41
CA GLN A 246 9.98 -5.29 -19.17
C GLN A 246 9.24 -4.06 -19.70
N LYS A 247 8.08 -4.27 -20.35
CA LYS A 247 7.25 -3.16 -20.84
C LYS A 247 6.85 -2.20 -19.73
N LEU A 248 6.50 -2.73 -18.56
CA LEU A 248 6.10 -1.93 -17.41
C LEU A 248 7.28 -1.11 -16.86
N ILE A 249 8.49 -1.70 -16.75
CA ILE A 249 9.71 -1.02 -16.32
C ILE A 249 10.05 0.13 -17.28
N LEU A 250 10.05 -0.13 -18.57
CA LEU A 250 10.34 0.90 -19.58
C LEU A 250 9.31 2.03 -19.55
N LYS A 251 8.02 1.69 -19.43
CA LYS A 251 6.95 2.69 -19.30
C LYS A 251 7.10 3.58 -18.06
N SER A 252 7.64 3.04 -16.98
CA SER A 252 7.81 3.77 -15.72
C SER A 252 8.96 4.79 -15.71
N LYS A 253 9.73 4.90 -16.81
CA LYS A 253 10.88 5.82 -16.97
C LYS A 253 11.92 5.68 -15.85
N LEU A 254 12.13 4.45 -15.37
CA LEU A 254 13.12 4.14 -14.33
C LEU A 254 14.52 3.89 -14.90
N ILE A 255 14.58 3.73 -16.20
CA ILE A 255 15.78 3.44 -16.99
C ILE A 255 15.76 4.33 -18.22
#